data_b2906eab77ae029822a5eef301b04b67
#
_entry.id   b2906eab77ae029822a5eef301b04b67
#
_cell.length_a   1.000
_cell.length_b   1.000
_cell.length_c   1.000
_cell.angle_alpha   90.00
_cell.angle_beta   90.00
_cell.angle_gamma   90.00
#
_symmetry.space_group_name_H-M   'P 1'
#
loop_
_entity.id
_entity.type
_entity.pdbx_description
1 polymer ?
#
loop_
_entity_poly.entity_id
_entity_poly.type
_entity_poly.pdbx_seq_one_letter_code
_entity_poly.pdbx_strand_id
1 'polypeptide(L)'
;MIKIKRLIHCRQSCTKQENVSEWWVREKLDGVRAIWNGEKLYFRSGKVISAPDWFTENFPEQLMDGELWMGRGTFEKLSGIVRKIKPNHIDWSQVRYMLFELSEHPGTFTRRVRKMVKLTKTLKISWLHPIPQIRLNSEDALLNKQDEIVTKGGKGLMLHRANSFYHSGRKDNLLKLKP
;
A
#
# COMPACT_ATOMS: atom_id res chain seq x y z
N MET A 1 3.69 -1.36 26.82
CA MET A 1 5.12 -0.94 26.80
C MET A 1 6.07 -1.87 26.03
N ILE A 2 5.76 -3.15 25.85
CA ILE A 2 6.69 -4.16 25.27
C ILE A 2 6.61 -4.25 23.73
N LYS A 3 5.48 -3.95 23.08
CA LYS A 3 5.28 -4.15 21.63
C LYS A 3 5.81 -3.01 20.74
N ILE A 4 5.83 -1.79 21.21
CA ILE A 4 6.44 -0.67 20.46
C ILE A 4 7.96 -0.69 20.50
N LYS A 5 8.58 -1.21 21.55
CA LYS A 5 10.01 -1.54 21.49
C LYS A 5 10.37 -2.49 20.34
N ARG A 6 9.44 -3.34 19.88
CA ARG A 6 9.63 -4.19 18.66
C ARG A 6 9.47 -3.45 17.33
N LEU A 7 8.67 -2.38 17.26
CA LEU A 7 8.63 -1.47 16.12
C LEU A 7 9.99 -0.77 15.93
N ILE A 8 10.58 -0.35 17.03
CA ILE A 8 11.88 0.34 17.08
C ILE A 8 13.03 -0.66 16.89
N HIS A 9 12.89 -1.91 17.33
CA HIS A 9 13.95 -2.94 17.23
C HIS A 9 14.16 -3.53 15.83
N CYS A 10 13.39 -3.15 14.84
CA CYS A 10 13.73 -3.52 13.46
C CYS A 10 14.88 -2.72 12.86
N ARG A 11 15.41 -1.68 13.55
CA ARG A 11 16.71 -1.04 13.28
C ARG A 11 17.15 -0.12 14.41
N GLN A 12 18.31 -0.46 14.98
CA GLN A 12 19.31 0.36 15.67
C GLN A 12 18.84 1.67 16.34
N SER A 13 18.99 1.72 17.67
CA SER A 13 19.26 2.91 18.49
C SER A 13 18.51 4.20 18.12
N CYS A 14 17.20 4.25 18.34
CA CYS A 14 16.53 5.53 18.49
C CYS A 14 15.88 5.61 19.87
N THR A 15 16.47 6.44 20.70
CA THR A 15 16.02 6.86 22.03
C THR A 15 14.87 7.87 21.98
N LYS A 16 14.22 8.05 20.86
CA LYS A 16 13.05 8.94 20.72
C LYS A 16 11.78 8.10 20.69
N GLN A 17 10.90 8.39 21.64
CA GLN A 17 9.53 7.88 21.67
C GLN A 17 8.81 8.44 20.43
N GLU A 18 8.52 7.58 19.45
CA GLU A 18 7.84 7.97 18.22
C GLU A 18 6.39 8.34 18.53
N ASN A 19 5.99 9.54 18.15
CA ASN A 19 4.63 10.01 18.33
C ASN A 19 3.73 9.42 17.22
N VAL A 20 2.82 8.52 17.59
CA VAL A 20 1.90 7.86 16.65
C VAL A 20 1.12 8.88 15.80
N SER A 21 0.78 10.04 16.38
CA SER A 21 0.04 11.08 15.68
C SER A 21 0.77 11.69 14.47
N GLU A 22 2.06 11.45 14.31
CA GLU A 22 2.86 11.93 13.17
C GLU A 22 2.79 10.99 11.95
N TRP A 23 2.06 9.87 12.06
CA TRP A 23 2.03 8.83 11.06
C TRP A 23 0.64 8.65 10.44
N TRP A 24 0.61 8.39 9.13
CA TRP A 24 -0.51 7.74 8.47
C TRP A 24 -0.40 6.24 8.65
N VAL A 25 -1.52 5.61 8.96
CA VAL A 25 -1.60 4.17 9.22
C VAL A 25 -2.52 3.52 8.21
N ARG A 26 -2.08 2.42 7.62
CA ARG A 26 -2.85 1.60 6.70
C ARG A 26 -2.65 0.12 6.96
N GLU A 27 -3.59 -0.70 6.52
CA GLU A 27 -3.39 -2.14 6.52
C GLU A 27 -2.20 -2.53 5.65
N LYS A 28 -1.41 -3.49 6.12
CA LYS A 28 -0.41 -4.17 5.33
C LYS A 28 -1.09 -5.27 4.54
N LEU A 29 -1.43 -4.99 3.29
CA LEU A 29 -2.04 -5.98 2.41
C LEU A 29 -1.10 -7.14 2.13
N ASP A 30 -1.68 -8.31 1.90
CA ASP A 30 -1.00 -9.51 1.44
C ASP A 30 -1.34 -9.72 -0.04
N GLY A 31 -0.76 -8.88 -0.87
CA GLY A 31 -0.98 -8.86 -2.30
C GLY A 31 0.33 -8.87 -3.09
N VAL A 32 0.27 -8.48 -4.33
CA VAL A 32 1.43 -8.36 -5.22
C VAL A 32 1.66 -6.90 -5.56
N ARG A 33 2.79 -6.34 -5.09
CA ARG A 33 3.15 -4.96 -5.42
C ARG A 33 3.30 -4.81 -6.92
N ALA A 34 2.64 -3.79 -7.47
CA ALA A 34 2.66 -3.45 -8.86
C ALA A 34 2.88 -1.94 -9.04
N ILE A 35 3.82 -1.59 -9.90
CA ILE A 35 4.16 -0.21 -10.26
C ILE A 35 3.60 0.06 -11.64
N TRP A 36 2.74 1.08 -11.76
CA TRP A 36 2.25 1.62 -13.02
C TRP A 36 3.12 2.80 -13.44
N ASN A 37 3.73 2.72 -14.61
CA ASN A 37 4.65 3.76 -15.10
C ASN A 37 3.99 4.77 -16.06
N GLY A 38 2.66 4.77 -16.17
CA GLY A 38 1.90 5.55 -17.16
C GLY A 38 1.53 4.77 -18.41
N GLU A 39 2.08 3.57 -18.62
CA GLU A 39 1.85 2.75 -19.82
C GLU A 39 1.66 1.27 -19.48
N LYS A 40 2.45 0.72 -18.55
CA LYS A 40 2.46 -0.71 -18.18
C LYS A 40 2.59 -0.92 -16.68
N LEU A 41 2.09 -2.05 -16.21
CA LEU A 41 2.31 -2.54 -14.86
C LEU A 41 3.59 -3.39 -14.77
N TYR A 42 4.33 -3.18 -13.68
CA TYR A 42 5.57 -3.90 -13.40
C TYR A 42 5.57 -4.51 -12.02
N PHE A 43 6.10 -5.72 -11.90
CA PHE A 43 6.51 -6.27 -10.62
C PHE A 43 7.66 -5.44 -10.00
N ARG A 44 7.85 -5.58 -8.70
CA ARG A 44 9.03 -5.00 -8.02
C ARG A 44 10.37 -5.42 -8.65
N SER A 45 10.43 -6.57 -9.29
CA SER A 45 11.60 -7.07 -10.00
C SER A 45 11.89 -6.34 -11.32
N GLY A 46 10.99 -5.47 -11.78
CA GLY A 46 11.05 -4.81 -13.09
C GLY A 46 10.48 -5.63 -14.26
N LYS A 47 10.00 -6.83 -14.01
CA LYS A 47 9.28 -7.61 -15.04
C LYS A 47 7.89 -7.05 -15.26
N VAL A 48 7.42 -7.04 -16.51
CA VAL A 48 6.06 -6.61 -16.87
C VAL A 48 5.03 -7.57 -16.30
N ILE A 49 3.95 -7.02 -15.78
CA ILE A 49 2.73 -7.76 -15.43
C ILE A 49 1.79 -7.70 -16.64
N SER A 50 1.50 -8.85 -17.21
CA SER A 50 0.53 -8.97 -18.30
C SER A 50 -0.89 -8.88 -17.76
N ALA A 51 -1.41 -7.64 -17.63
CA ALA A 51 -2.81 -7.41 -17.29
C ALA A 51 -3.66 -7.36 -18.58
N PRO A 52 -4.99 -7.66 -18.52
CA PRO A 52 -5.88 -7.40 -19.63
C PRO A 52 -5.92 -5.90 -19.96
N ASP A 53 -6.07 -5.54 -21.24
CA ASP A 53 -6.08 -4.13 -21.67
C ASP A 53 -7.12 -3.30 -20.93
N TRP A 54 -8.34 -3.84 -20.74
CA TRP A 54 -9.42 -3.15 -20.01
C TRP A 54 -9.05 -2.79 -18.56
N PHE A 55 -8.09 -3.51 -17.94
CA PHE A 55 -7.70 -3.24 -16.55
C PHE A 55 -6.91 -1.93 -16.45
N THR A 56 -6.12 -1.60 -17.45
CA THR A 56 -5.22 -0.44 -17.43
C THR A 56 -5.54 0.67 -18.45
N GLU A 57 -6.41 0.42 -19.43
CA GLU A 57 -6.69 1.37 -20.52
C GLU A 57 -7.13 2.77 -20.06
N ASN A 58 -7.78 2.86 -18.90
CA ASN A 58 -8.24 4.12 -18.32
C ASN A 58 -7.37 4.61 -17.15
N PHE A 59 -6.20 3.99 -16.92
CA PHE A 59 -5.26 4.46 -15.93
C PHE A 59 -4.61 5.78 -16.40
N PRO A 60 -4.23 6.68 -15.47
CA PRO A 60 -3.62 7.95 -15.83
C PRO A 60 -2.17 7.75 -16.30
N GLU A 61 -1.64 8.73 -17.04
CA GLU A 61 -0.19 8.73 -17.38
C GLU A 61 0.70 8.87 -16.15
N GLN A 62 0.14 9.32 -15.03
CA GLN A 62 0.88 9.50 -13.77
C GLN A 62 1.36 8.18 -13.20
N LEU A 63 2.63 8.13 -12.78
CA LEU A 63 3.21 7.00 -12.07
C LEU A 63 2.46 6.70 -10.78
N MET A 64 2.08 5.44 -10.60
CA MET A 64 1.37 4.95 -9.41
C MET A 64 2.10 3.73 -8.83
N ASP A 65 2.15 3.66 -7.51
CA ASP A 65 2.66 2.49 -6.78
C ASP A 65 1.55 1.93 -5.90
N GLY A 66 1.25 0.67 -6.06
CA GLY A 66 0.12 0.04 -5.41
C GLY A 66 0.31 -1.46 -5.21
N GLU A 67 -0.75 -2.09 -4.76
CA GLU A 67 -0.84 -3.53 -4.53
C GLU A 67 -1.99 -4.10 -5.35
N LEU A 68 -1.71 -5.09 -6.19
CA LEU A 68 -2.77 -5.95 -6.73
C LEU A 68 -3.27 -6.84 -5.59
N TRP A 69 -4.59 -6.89 -5.40
CA TRP A 69 -5.19 -7.52 -4.23
C TRP A 69 -6.59 -8.08 -4.54
N MET A 70 -6.94 -9.18 -3.92
CA MET A 70 -8.23 -9.86 -4.08
C MET A 70 -8.95 -10.12 -2.76
N GLY A 71 -8.46 -9.56 -1.66
CA GLY A 71 -8.94 -9.85 -0.31
C GLY A 71 -7.91 -10.59 0.53
N ARG A 72 -8.20 -10.73 1.83
CA ARG A 72 -7.31 -11.44 2.77
C ARG A 72 -7.28 -12.93 2.47
N GLY A 73 -6.14 -13.56 2.66
CA GLY A 73 -5.97 -15.01 2.46
C GLY A 73 -5.95 -15.46 1.00
N THR A 74 -5.86 -14.56 0.03
CA THR A 74 -5.92 -14.89 -1.40
C THR A 74 -4.59 -14.79 -2.13
N PHE A 75 -3.48 -14.59 -1.42
CA PHE A 75 -2.17 -14.32 -2.03
C PHE A 75 -1.75 -15.39 -3.06
N GLU A 76 -1.88 -16.68 -2.74
CA GLU A 76 -1.47 -17.75 -3.64
C GLU A 76 -2.29 -17.73 -4.94
N LYS A 77 -3.62 -17.59 -4.82
CA LYS A 77 -4.51 -17.47 -5.97
C LYS A 77 -4.15 -16.24 -6.82
N LEU A 78 -4.01 -15.07 -6.17
CA LEU A 78 -3.62 -13.83 -6.84
C LEU A 78 -2.28 -13.97 -7.55
N SER A 79 -1.27 -14.51 -6.87
CA SER A 79 0.07 -14.72 -7.44
C SER A 79 0.01 -15.60 -8.70
N GLY A 80 -0.80 -16.64 -8.68
CA GLY A 80 -1.05 -17.50 -9.86
C GLY A 80 -1.70 -16.74 -11.03
N ILE A 81 -2.62 -15.82 -10.75
CA ILE A 81 -3.32 -15.03 -11.77
C ILE A 81 -2.35 -14.03 -12.43
N VAL A 82 -1.66 -13.21 -11.63
CA VAL A 82 -0.88 -12.06 -12.14
C VAL A 82 0.45 -12.46 -12.78
N ARG A 83 0.90 -13.69 -12.57
CA ARG A 83 2.13 -14.23 -13.17
C ARG A 83 1.93 -14.89 -14.52
N LYS A 84 0.68 -15.10 -14.95
CA LYS A 84 0.37 -15.67 -16.27
C LYS A 84 0.81 -14.71 -17.38
N ILE A 85 1.48 -15.24 -18.40
CA ILE A 85 1.87 -14.47 -19.60
C ILE A 85 0.62 -14.05 -20.38
N LYS A 86 -0.35 -14.95 -20.51
CA LYS A 86 -1.66 -14.65 -21.09
C LYS A 86 -2.67 -14.44 -19.98
N PRO A 87 -3.15 -13.21 -19.76
CA PRO A 87 -4.08 -12.92 -18.69
C PRO A 87 -5.46 -13.56 -18.96
N ASN A 88 -6.08 -14.09 -17.91
CA ASN A 88 -7.46 -14.55 -17.99
C ASN A 88 -8.38 -13.41 -17.52
N HIS A 89 -9.29 -12.96 -18.37
CA HIS A 89 -10.18 -11.83 -18.10
C HIS A 89 -11.11 -12.06 -16.90
N ILE A 90 -11.61 -13.30 -16.74
CA ILE A 90 -12.48 -13.66 -15.61
C ILE A 90 -11.72 -13.64 -14.30
N ASP A 91 -10.50 -14.17 -14.25
CA ASP A 91 -9.65 -14.15 -13.07
C ASP A 91 -9.34 -12.70 -12.66
N TRP A 92 -9.00 -11.83 -13.62
CA TRP A 92 -8.68 -10.44 -13.39
C TRP A 92 -9.87 -9.59 -12.92
N SER A 93 -11.11 -10.00 -13.19
CA SER A 93 -12.30 -9.29 -12.69
C SER A 93 -12.39 -9.27 -11.16
N GLN A 94 -11.69 -10.15 -10.47
CA GLN A 94 -11.60 -10.22 -9.03
C GLN A 94 -10.43 -9.38 -8.45
N VAL A 95 -9.52 -8.92 -9.31
CA VAL A 95 -8.31 -8.17 -8.89
C VAL A 95 -8.65 -6.69 -8.74
N ARG A 96 -8.15 -6.09 -7.65
CA ARG A 96 -8.17 -4.64 -7.42
C ARG A 96 -6.75 -4.10 -7.38
N TYR A 97 -6.59 -2.86 -7.84
CA TYR A 97 -5.35 -2.11 -7.68
C TYR A 97 -5.51 -1.14 -6.52
N MET A 98 -4.81 -1.42 -5.42
CA MET A 98 -4.85 -0.65 -4.18
C MET A 98 -3.70 0.35 -4.18
N LEU A 99 -3.98 1.58 -4.60
CA LEU A 99 -3.03 2.68 -4.71
C LEU A 99 -2.57 3.13 -3.31
N PHE A 100 -1.25 3.14 -3.06
CA PHE A 100 -0.71 3.58 -1.78
C PHE A 100 0.36 4.67 -1.88
N GLU A 101 0.86 5.01 -3.09
CA GLU A 101 1.86 6.04 -3.28
C GLU A 101 1.79 6.66 -4.68
N LEU A 102 2.07 7.98 -4.74
CA LEU A 102 2.28 8.76 -5.95
C LEU A 102 3.67 9.40 -5.86
N SER A 103 4.71 8.65 -6.18
CA SER A 103 6.10 8.99 -5.91
C SER A 103 6.58 10.29 -6.60
N GLU A 104 6.01 10.62 -7.74
CA GLU A 104 6.35 11.84 -8.50
C GLU A 104 5.52 13.06 -8.08
N HIS A 105 4.46 12.87 -7.26
CA HIS A 105 3.68 13.99 -6.80
C HIS A 105 4.45 14.80 -5.74
N PRO A 106 4.64 16.10 -5.92
CA PRO A 106 5.45 16.90 -5.01
C PRO A 106 4.79 17.06 -3.64
N GLY A 107 5.62 17.23 -2.62
CA GLY A 107 5.21 17.51 -1.27
C GLY A 107 5.22 16.33 -0.32
N THR A 108 4.61 16.55 0.84
CA THR A 108 4.58 15.57 1.93
C THR A 108 3.69 14.39 1.64
N PHE A 109 3.87 13.29 2.39
CA PHE A 109 2.99 12.12 2.27
C PHE A 109 1.51 12.47 2.49
N THR A 110 1.21 13.39 3.41
CA THR A 110 -0.15 13.90 3.59
C THR A 110 -0.75 14.49 2.32
N ARG A 111 0.04 15.25 1.55
CA ARG A 111 -0.41 15.78 0.25
C ARG A 111 -0.63 14.66 -0.76
N ARG A 112 0.25 13.66 -0.78
CA ARG A 112 0.12 12.50 -1.68
C ARG A 112 -1.10 11.65 -1.33
N VAL A 113 -1.42 11.44 -0.05
CA VAL A 113 -2.65 10.75 0.38
C VAL A 113 -3.90 11.48 -0.16
N ARG A 114 -3.98 12.79 0.02
CA ARG A 114 -5.10 13.59 -0.51
C ARG A 114 -5.21 13.51 -2.03
N LYS A 115 -4.07 13.53 -2.71
CA LYS A 115 -4.02 13.40 -4.17
C LYS A 115 -4.48 12.02 -4.64
N MET A 116 -4.10 10.93 -3.97
CA MET A 116 -4.56 9.57 -4.28
C MET A 116 -6.08 9.46 -4.18
N VAL A 117 -6.67 9.97 -3.10
CA VAL A 117 -8.13 9.98 -2.91
C VAL A 117 -8.83 10.79 -4.01
N LYS A 118 -8.33 11.99 -4.33
CA LYS A 118 -8.89 12.83 -5.39
C LYS A 118 -8.78 12.16 -6.76
N LEU A 119 -7.61 11.60 -7.09
CA LEU A 119 -7.33 10.94 -8.36
C LEU A 119 -8.30 9.78 -8.61
N THR A 120 -8.40 8.85 -7.66
CA THR A 120 -9.27 7.68 -7.80
C THR A 120 -10.75 8.05 -7.88
N LYS A 121 -11.17 9.07 -7.12
CA LYS A 121 -12.53 9.61 -7.20
C LYS A 121 -12.84 10.23 -8.57
N THR A 122 -11.87 10.89 -9.18
CA THR A 122 -12.02 11.52 -10.51
C THR A 122 -12.05 10.48 -11.62
N LEU A 123 -11.18 9.47 -11.56
CA LEU A 123 -11.08 8.43 -12.59
C LEU A 123 -12.30 7.50 -12.60
N LYS A 124 -12.94 7.27 -11.46
CA LYS A 124 -14.13 6.40 -11.30
C LYS A 124 -13.94 4.98 -11.86
N ILE A 125 -12.72 4.45 -11.77
CA ILE A 125 -12.40 3.07 -12.16
C ILE A 125 -12.75 2.15 -10.99
N SER A 126 -13.69 1.23 -11.19
CA SER A 126 -14.30 0.44 -10.12
C SER A 126 -13.33 -0.53 -9.40
N TRP A 127 -12.21 -0.88 -10.00
CA TRP A 127 -11.15 -1.72 -9.43
C TRP A 127 -9.90 -0.97 -8.99
N LEU A 128 -9.85 0.36 -9.16
CA LEU A 128 -8.77 1.22 -8.68
C LEU A 128 -9.22 1.97 -7.43
N HIS A 129 -8.61 1.66 -6.30
CA HIS A 129 -8.95 2.26 -5.01
C HIS A 129 -7.73 2.84 -4.33
N PRO A 130 -7.85 3.99 -3.64
CA PRO A 130 -6.80 4.40 -2.72
C PRO A 130 -6.87 3.44 -1.52
N ILE A 131 -5.73 2.95 -1.05
CA ILE A 131 -5.74 2.18 0.20
C ILE A 131 -6.19 3.11 1.34
N PRO A 132 -7.13 2.67 2.20
CA PRO A 132 -7.57 3.48 3.34
C PRO A 132 -6.39 3.87 4.24
N GLN A 133 -6.22 5.16 4.47
CA GLN A 133 -5.21 5.74 5.35
C GLN A 133 -5.91 6.44 6.50
N ILE A 134 -5.47 6.20 7.73
CA ILE A 134 -6.03 6.82 8.94
C ILE A 134 -4.95 7.47 9.77
N ARG A 135 -5.35 8.44 10.60
CA ARG A 135 -4.49 9.02 11.64
C ARG A 135 -4.96 8.49 12.99
N LEU A 136 -4.01 8.11 13.82
CA LEU A 136 -4.25 7.64 15.18
C LEU A 136 -3.50 8.56 16.14
N ASN A 137 -4.04 8.76 17.33
CA ASN A 137 -3.52 9.75 18.30
C ASN A 137 -2.84 9.11 19.51
N SER A 138 -2.83 7.79 19.60
CA SER A 138 -2.21 7.08 20.73
C SER A 138 -1.68 5.72 20.32
N GLU A 139 -0.78 5.19 21.16
CA GLU A 139 -0.23 3.85 21.05
C GLU A 139 -1.30 2.78 21.22
N ASP A 140 -2.21 2.97 22.16
CA ASP A 140 -3.31 2.04 22.41
C ASP A 140 -4.24 1.96 21.19
N ALA A 141 -4.56 3.10 20.57
CA ALA A 141 -5.35 3.12 19.34
C ALA A 141 -4.66 2.37 18.18
N LEU A 142 -3.33 2.47 18.08
CA LEU A 142 -2.53 1.74 17.09
C LEU A 142 -2.55 0.23 17.34
N LEU A 143 -2.36 -0.20 18.59
CA LEU A 143 -2.39 -1.60 18.96
C LEU A 143 -3.78 -2.21 18.77
N ASN A 144 -4.84 -1.51 19.19
CA ASN A 144 -6.21 -1.95 18.98
C ASN A 144 -6.51 -2.09 17.47
N LYS A 145 -6.02 -1.15 16.64
CA LYS A 145 -6.19 -1.26 15.19
C LYS A 145 -5.42 -2.43 14.60
N GLN A 146 -4.22 -2.73 15.09
CA GLN A 146 -3.48 -3.91 14.69
C GLN A 146 -4.23 -5.19 15.05
N ASP A 147 -4.70 -5.31 16.29
CA ASP A 147 -5.42 -6.48 16.77
C ASP A 147 -6.73 -6.69 15.96
N GLU A 148 -7.46 -5.62 15.65
CA GLU A 148 -8.63 -5.69 14.76
C GLU A 148 -8.29 -6.28 13.38
N ILE A 149 -7.22 -5.79 12.75
CA ILE A 149 -6.80 -6.24 11.43
C ILE A 149 -6.34 -7.69 11.46
N VAL A 150 -5.52 -8.06 12.45
CA VAL A 150 -4.97 -9.42 12.60
C VAL A 150 -6.06 -10.44 12.90
N THR A 151 -7.00 -10.11 13.79
CA THR A 151 -8.16 -10.96 14.11
C THR A 151 -9.02 -11.25 12.88
N LYS A 152 -9.09 -10.30 11.95
CA LYS A 152 -9.79 -10.46 10.66
C LYS A 152 -8.91 -11.09 9.57
N GLY A 153 -7.76 -11.68 9.90
CA GLY A 153 -6.84 -12.36 8.98
C GLY A 153 -5.89 -11.45 8.20
N GLY A 154 -5.75 -10.19 8.59
CA GLY A 154 -4.79 -9.26 7.99
C GLY A 154 -3.35 -9.50 8.48
N LYS A 155 -2.36 -8.90 7.79
CA LYS A 155 -0.92 -9.11 8.02
C LYS A 155 -0.27 -7.99 8.86
N GLY A 156 -1.07 -7.19 9.56
CA GLY A 156 -0.60 -6.06 10.38
C GLY A 156 -0.76 -4.71 9.68
N LEU A 157 0.05 -3.75 10.08
CA LEU A 157 -0.06 -2.37 9.64
C LEU A 157 1.22 -1.86 8.97
N MET A 158 1.05 -0.83 8.15
CA MET A 158 2.12 0.02 7.64
C MET A 158 1.92 1.43 8.18
N LEU A 159 3.00 2.04 8.65
CA LEU A 159 3.02 3.42 9.13
C LEU A 159 3.91 4.24 8.19
N HIS A 160 3.38 5.35 7.68
CA HIS A 160 4.11 6.26 6.82
C HIS A 160 4.12 7.66 7.44
N ARG A 161 5.32 8.24 7.63
CA ARG A 161 5.46 9.56 8.28
C ARG A 161 4.76 10.65 7.46
N ALA A 162 3.86 11.37 8.10
CA ALA A 162 2.93 12.28 7.44
C ALA A 162 3.61 13.46 6.72
N ASN A 163 4.68 13.99 7.30
CA ASN A 163 5.43 15.13 6.76
C ASN A 163 6.63 14.73 5.88
N SER A 164 6.80 13.44 5.56
CA SER A 164 7.94 12.99 4.74
C SER A 164 7.72 13.27 3.27
N PHE A 165 8.79 13.69 2.60
CA PHE A 165 8.88 13.71 1.15
C PHE A 165 9.17 12.31 0.62
N TYR A 166 8.84 12.07 -0.65
CA TYR A 166 9.16 10.78 -1.27
C TYR A 166 10.68 10.59 -1.39
N HIS A 167 11.10 9.39 -1.05
CA HIS A 167 12.47 8.93 -1.27
C HIS A 167 12.45 7.48 -1.73
N SER A 168 13.23 7.16 -2.75
CA SER A 168 13.45 5.78 -3.17
C SER A 168 14.27 5.00 -2.12
N GLY A 169 14.01 3.70 -1.99
CA GLY A 169 14.74 2.82 -1.08
C GLY A 169 14.14 2.70 0.32
N ARG A 170 14.90 2.04 1.21
CA ARG A 170 14.49 1.82 2.61
C ARG A 170 14.86 3.03 3.46
N LYS A 171 13.85 3.66 4.08
CA LYS A 171 14.06 4.79 5.00
C LYS A 171 13.16 4.66 6.23
N ASP A 172 13.48 5.41 7.26
CA ASP A 172 12.78 5.43 8.55
C ASP A 172 11.39 6.09 8.48
N ASN A 173 11.00 6.55 7.29
CA ASN A 173 9.68 7.14 7.02
C ASN A 173 8.57 6.13 6.76
N LEU A 174 8.90 4.83 6.65
CA LEU A 174 7.94 3.76 6.41
C LEU A 174 8.26 2.57 7.31
N LEU A 175 7.40 2.32 8.26
CA LEU A 175 7.53 1.25 9.25
C LEU A 175 6.50 0.15 9.02
N LYS A 176 6.82 -1.06 9.49
CA LYS A 176 5.93 -2.22 9.44
C LYS A 176 5.65 -2.69 10.87
N LEU A 177 4.37 -2.77 11.21
CA LEU A 177 3.91 -3.38 12.44
C LEU A 177 3.29 -4.73 12.08
N LYS A 178 4.00 -5.82 12.42
CA LYS A 178 3.54 -7.19 12.22
C LYS A 178 3.04 -7.78 13.54
N PRO A 179 2.17 -8.81 13.49
CA PRO A 179 1.78 -9.58 14.67
C PRO A 179 2.96 -10.14 15.43
#